data_37b10969716508229996052007645129
#
_entry.id   37b10969716508229996052007645129
#
_cell.length_a   1.000
_cell.length_b   1.000
_cell.length_c   1.000
_cell.angle_alpha   90.00
_cell.angle_beta   90.00
_cell.angle_gamma   90.00
#
_symmetry.space_group_name_H-M   'P 1'
#
loop_
_entity.id
_entity.type
_entity.pdbx_description
1 polymer ?
#
loop_
_entity_poly.entity_id
_entity_poly.type
_entity_poly.pdbx_seq_one_letter_code
_entity_poly.pdbx_strand_id
1 'polypeptide(L)'
;LHPNDRGHGLVAGEITKFLERIMDDLIQDENLAGDSNTDTADAGADTENDIQDESACSCVLPTPVTANAYEYAKRLTIREICPKLSGFRADTHEKMGHLDHFKNGWTGVHAGDSITFELEGSCIGIQYRKTISRPAVRAQAVLDGDTAHPILLDGNFDEDWGDCLYIEPVLHHGEEKKHTLEITVLDDESVGTTPFYLMA
;
A
#
# COMPACT_ATOMS: atom_id res chain seq x y z
N LEU A 1 -11.77 -5.45 -7.13
CA LEU A 1 -12.05 -6.69 -6.41
C LEU A 1 -12.98 -6.39 -5.26
N HIS A 2 -14.20 -6.92 -5.29
CA HIS A 2 -15.10 -6.85 -4.15
C HIS A 2 -14.83 -8.07 -3.24
N PRO A 3 -14.84 -7.90 -1.91
CA PRO A 3 -14.72 -9.02 -1.01
C PRO A 3 -15.89 -10.00 -1.24
N ASN A 4 -15.59 -11.28 -1.18
CA ASN A 4 -16.64 -12.32 -1.16
C ASN A 4 -17.34 -12.35 0.21
N ASP A 5 -18.36 -13.19 0.38
CA ASP A 5 -19.14 -13.27 1.62
C ASP A 5 -18.29 -13.50 2.86
N ARG A 6 -17.21 -14.29 2.74
CA ARG A 6 -16.27 -14.51 3.84
C ARG A 6 -15.48 -13.23 4.17
N GLY A 7 -15.06 -12.46 3.14
CA GLY A 7 -14.39 -11.17 3.32
C GLY A 7 -15.33 -10.14 3.95
N HIS A 8 -16.59 -10.09 3.52
CA HIS A 8 -17.59 -9.24 4.15
C HIS A 8 -17.83 -9.62 5.62
N GLY A 9 -17.88 -10.92 5.93
CA GLY A 9 -18.02 -11.41 7.30
C GLY A 9 -16.86 -11.02 8.20
N LEU A 10 -15.61 -11.08 7.71
CA LEU A 10 -14.43 -10.63 8.44
C LEU A 10 -14.48 -9.12 8.74
N VAL A 11 -14.76 -8.30 7.73
CA VAL A 11 -14.88 -6.85 7.90
C VAL A 11 -15.98 -6.49 8.89
N ALA A 12 -17.16 -7.12 8.75
CA ALA A 12 -18.26 -6.91 9.69
C ALA A 12 -17.87 -7.30 11.12
N GLY A 13 -17.17 -8.43 11.30
CA GLY A 13 -16.70 -8.87 12.61
C GLY A 13 -15.74 -7.89 13.27
N GLU A 14 -14.80 -7.30 12.51
CA GLU A 14 -13.87 -6.31 13.05
C GLU A 14 -14.57 -4.98 13.40
N ILE A 15 -15.51 -4.53 12.57
CA ILE A 15 -16.32 -3.34 12.88
C ILE A 15 -17.14 -3.57 14.15
N THR A 16 -17.77 -4.75 14.31
CA THR A 16 -18.55 -5.08 15.50
C THR A 16 -17.69 -5.03 16.77
N LYS A 17 -16.53 -5.68 16.75
CA LYS A 17 -15.59 -5.64 17.90
C LYS A 17 -15.10 -4.24 18.25
N PHE A 18 -14.87 -3.41 17.23
CA PHE A 18 -14.48 -2.01 17.44
C PHE A 18 -15.60 -1.23 18.13
N LEU A 19 -16.85 -1.40 17.69
CA LEU A 19 -18.00 -0.75 18.29
C LEU A 19 -18.27 -1.25 19.72
N GLU A 20 -18.19 -2.56 19.97
CA GLU A 20 -18.31 -3.14 21.31
C GLU A 20 -17.31 -2.52 22.30
N ARG A 21 -16.04 -2.35 21.87
CA ARG A 21 -15.03 -1.71 22.70
C ARG A 21 -15.35 -0.25 23.04
N ILE A 22 -15.75 0.54 22.03
CA ILE A 22 -16.16 1.93 22.30
C ILE A 22 -17.32 1.98 23.27
N MET A 23 -18.28 1.08 23.17
CA MET A 23 -19.40 1.01 24.10
C MET A 23 -18.96 0.64 25.51
N ASP A 24 -18.04 -0.32 25.64
CA ASP A 24 -17.50 -0.71 26.95
C ASP A 24 -16.71 0.44 27.60
N ASP A 25 -15.89 1.17 26.84
CA ASP A 25 -15.15 2.34 27.32
C ASP A 25 -16.10 3.45 27.78
N LEU A 26 -17.15 3.75 27.02
CA LEU A 26 -18.16 4.76 27.39
C LEU A 26 -18.91 4.38 28.67
N ILE A 27 -19.25 3.10 28.85
CA ILE A 27 -19.92 2.61 30.05
C ILE A 27 -18.99 2.71 31.28
N GLN A 28 -17.69 2.49 31.11
CA GLN A 28 -16.72 2.65 32.20
C GLN A 28 -16.57 4.12 32.58
N ASP A 29 -16.53 5.03 31.62
CA ASP A 29 -16.44 6.47 31.89
C ASP A 29 -17.70 7.00 32.61
N GLU A 30 -18.90 6.54 32.27
CA GLU A 30 -20.12 6.90 33.00
C GLU A 30 -20.13 6.38 34.43
N ASN A 31 -19.57 5.20 34.68
CA ASN A 31 -19.45 4.65 36.03
C ASN A 31 -18.42 5.38 36.90
N LEU A 32 -17.38 5.98 36.29
CA LEU A 32 -16.39 6.81 36.99
C LEU A 32 -16.93 8.21 37.31
N ALA A 33 -17.85 8.73 36.52
CA ALA A 33 -18.46 10.06 36.72
C ALA A 33 -19.59 10.05 37.78
N GLY A 34 -20.09 8.89 38.15
CA GLY A 34 -21.23 8.72 39.09
C GLY A 34 -20.92 8.81 40.58
N ASP A 35 -19.64 8.85 41.00
CA ASP A 35 -19.26 8.74 42.42
C ASP A 35 -18.64 10.02 43.05
N SER A 36 -18.88 11.19 42.43
CA SER A 36 -18.44 12.47 43.00
C SER A 36 -19.62 13.38 43.40
N ASN A 37 -20.37 12.97 44.40
CA ASN A 37 -21.30 13.85 45.11
C ASN A 37 -20.93 13.88 46.58
N THR A 38 -19.99 14.74 46.98
CA THR A 38 -19.86 15.25 48.35
C THR A 38 -19.63 16.73 48.31
N ASP A 39 -20.66 17.44 48.82
CA ASP A 39 -20.62 18.85 49.20
C ASP A 39 -19.42 19.19 50.05
N THR A 40 -18.68 20.25 49.71
CA THR A 40 -18.23 21.25 50.68
C THR A 40 -17.78 22.51 49.95
N ALA A 41 -18.43 23.62 50.28
CA ALA A 41 -17.98 24.97 49.99
C ALA A 41 -16.75 25.32 50.85
N ASP A 42 -15.73 25.95 50.30
CA ASP A 42 -15.17 27.22 50.80
C ASP A 42 -13.97 27.70 49.95
N ALA A 43 -13.96 29.01 49.80
CA ALA A 43 -12.98 30.04 49.44
C ALA A 43 -11.55 29.71 48.96
N GLY A 44 -11.21 30.27 47.84
CA GLY A 44 -10.09 31.20 47.59
C GLY A 44 -8.65 30.66 47.52
N ALA A 45 -8.07 30.71 46.34
CA ALA A 45 -6.78 31.37 46.04
C ALA A 45 -6.25 30.97 44.66
N ASP A 46 -5.79 31.95 43.91
CA ASP A 46 -5.08 31.83 42.63
C ASP A 46 -3.84 30.96 42.74
N THR A 47 -3.74 29.94 41.89
CA THR A 47 -2.46 29.33 41.52
C THR A 47 -2.57 28.81 40.11
N GLU A 48 -1.74 29.38 39.25
CA GLU A 48 -1.44 28.86 37.93
C GLU A 48 -1.06 27.40 38.05
N ASN A 49 -1.88 26.50 37.53
CA ASN A 49 -1.54 25.10 37.41
C ASN A 49 -1.27 24.78 35.93
N ASP A 50 0.01 24.51 35.68
CA ASP A 50 0.48 23.75 34.50
C ASP A 50 -0.41 22.53 34.34
N ILE A 51 -1.21 22.53 33.28
CA ILE A 51 -1.94 21.34 32.83
C ILE A 51 -0.93 20.45 32.10
N GLN A 52 -0.26 19.61 32.87
CA GLN A 52 0.35 18.41 32.31
C GLN A 52 -0.76 17.35 32.17
N ASP A 53 -1.49 17.42 31.06
CA ASP A 53 -2.40 16.35 30.66
C ASP A 53 -1.60 15.28 29.91
N GLU A 54 -0.85 14.47 30.62
CA GLU A 54 -0.29 13.20 30.11
C GLU A 54 -1.22 12.05 30.50
N SER A 55 -2.49 12.13 30.16
CA SER A 55 -3.31 10.95 29.99
C SER A 55 -3.02 10.35 28.61
N ALA A 56 -1.83 9.76 28.43
CA ALA A 56 -1.55 8.89 27.31
C ALA A 56 -2.51 7.70 27.40
N CYS A 57 -3.63 7.83 26.70
CA CYS A 57 -4.52 6.70 26.46
C CYS A 57 -3.68 5.60 25.79
N SER A 58 -3.25 4.64 26.59
CA SER A 58 -2.55 3.45 26.10
C SER A 58 -3.57 2.60 25.33
N CYS A 59 -3.80 2.96 24.08
CA CYS A 59 -4.59 2.14 23.18
C CYS A 59 -3.84 0.83 22.94
N VAL A 60 -4.14 -0.18 23.76
CA VAL A 60 -3.70 -1.54 23.47
C VAL A 60 -4.45 -2.00 22.24
N LEU A 61 -3.74 -2.08 21.11
CA LEU A 61 -4.32 -2.60 19.87
C LEU A 61 -4.78 -4.05 20.09
N PRO A 62 -5.98 -4.42 19.62
CA PRO A 62 -6.45 -5.79 19.74
C PRO A 62 -5.53 -6.73 18.99
N THR A 63 -5.39 -7.95 19.51
CA THR A 63 -4.71 -9.02 18.79
C THR A 63 -5.39 -9.23 17.44
N PRO A 64 -4.64 -9.23 16.33
CA PRO A 64 -5.21 -9.48 15.01
C PRO A 64 -5.95 -10.82 14.96
N VAL A 65 -7.11 -10.86 14.31
CA VAL A 65 -7.91 -12.09 14.14
C VAL A 65 -7.23 -13.08 13.21
N THR A 66 -6.36 -12.59 12.33
CA THR A 66 -5.59 -13.39 11.39
C THR A 66 -4.13 -12.95 11.42
N ALA A 67 -3.21 -13.88 11.11
CA ALA A 67 -1.82 -13.51 10.87
C ALA A 67 -1.76 -12.50 9.71
N ASN A 68 -1.14 -11.35 9.95
CA ASN A 68 -0.98 -10.30 8.94
C ASN A 68 0.45 -10.36 8.37
N ALA A 69 0.60 -11.07 7.27
CA ALA A 69 1.90 -11.17 6.58
C ALA A 69 2.36 -9.84 5.95
N TYR A 70 1.47 -8.86 5.86
CA TYR A 70 1.72 -7.56 5.23
C TYR A 70 1.72 -6.39 6.21
N GLU A 71 1.81 -6.65 7.51
CA GLU A 71 1.77 -5.61 8.56
C GLU A 71 2.84 -4.53 8.36
N TYR A 72 4.02 -4.94 7.88
CA TYR A 72 5.13 -4.04 7.62
C TYR A 72 5.34 -3.75 6.13
N ALA A 73 4.36 -4.05 5.29
CA ALA A 73 4.45 -3.79 3.87
C ALA A 73 4.62 -2.30 3.59
N LYS A 74 5.58 -1.97 2.70
CA LYS A 74 5.88 -0.61 2.28
C LYS A 74 5.70 -0.51 0.78
N ARG A 75 5.14 0.59 0.33
CA ARG A 75 5.14 0.95 -1.08
C ARG A 75 6.40 1.74 -1.39
N LEU A 76 7.25 1.19 -2.26
CA LEU A 76 8.51 1.82 -2.67
C LEU A 76 8.30 2.54 -4.00
N THR A 77 8.05 3.83 -3.94
CA THR A 77 7.88 4.69 -5.11
C THR A 77 9.23 5.26 -5.55
N ILE A 78 9.23 6.01 -6.66
CA ILE A 78 10.41 6.72 -7.16
C ILE A 78 11.09 7.64 -6.14
N ARG A 79 10.40 7.99 -5.05
CA ARG A 79 10.94 8.84 -3.98
C ARG A 79 11.67 8.05 -2.90
N GLU A 80 11.34 6.77 -2.75
CA GLU A 80 11.87 5.90 -1.69
C GLU A 80 12.99 4.98 -2.19
N ILE A 81 13.02 4.68 -3.50
CA ILE A 81 13.99 3.74 -4.06
C ILE A 81 14.64 4.27 -5.33
N CYS A 82 15.96 4.02 -5.48
CA CYS A 82 16.74 4.37 -6.65
C CYS A 82 17.18 3.10 -7.38
N PRO A 83 16.41 2.59 -8.35
CA PRO A 83 16.77 1.42 -9.12
C PRO A 83 17.87 1.75 -10.15
N LYS A 84 18.54 0.70 -10.65
CA LYS A 84 19.40 0.80 -11.81
C LYS A 84 18.55 0.81 -13.07
N LEU A 85 18.68 1.85 -13.88
CA LEU A 85 17.93 2.04 -15.12
C LEU A 85 18.82 1.69 -16.35
N SER A 86 18.23 0.96 -17.28
CA SER A 86 18.79 0.70 -18.61
C SER A 86 17.65 0.85 -19.63
N GLY A 87 17.48 2.05 -20.21
CA GLY A 87 16.37 2.38 -21.10
C GLY A 87 15.13 2.94 -20.40
N PHE A 88 14.75 2.43 -19.25
CA PHE A 88 13.66 3.01 -18.45
C PHE A 88 13.94 4.47 -18.09
N ARG A 89 12.89 5.27 -18.05
CA ARG A 89 12.94 6.68 -17.69
C ARG A 89 12.05 6.96 -16.49
N ALA A 90 12.58 7.71 -15.53
CA ALA A 90 11.82 8.18 -14.39
C ALA A 90 10.80 9.25 -14.84
N ASP A 91 9.55 9.08 -14.43
CA ASP A 91 8.50 10.09 -14.57
C ASP A 91 8.39 10.90 -13.27
N THR A 92 9.03 12.06 -13.27
CA THR A 92 9.06 12.98 -12.12
C THR A 92 8.08 14.14 -12.28
N HIS A 93 7.24 14.14 -13.31
CA HIS A 93 6.27 15.21 -13.53
C HIS A 93 5.24 15.26 -12.40
N GLU A 94 4.91 16.47 -12.00
CA GLU A 94 3.84 16.66 -11.03
C GLU A 94 2.48 16.28 -11.62
N LYS A 95 1.62 15.81 -10.74
CA LYS A 95 0.25 15.47 -11.09
C LYS A 95 -0.50 16.73 -11.54
N MET A 96 -0.98 16.74 -12.78
CA MET A 96 -1.62 17.87 -13.41
C MET A 96 -3.13 17.98 -13.11
N GLY A 97 -3.70 17.01 -12.41
CA GLY A 97 -5.12 17.02 -12.07
C GLY A 97 -5.55 15.76 -11.35
N HIS A 98 -6.81 15.72 -10.96
CA HIS A 98 -7.35 14.57 -10.22
C HIS A 98 -7.46 13.28 -11.05
N LEU A 99 -7.49 13.38 -12.37
CA LEU A 99 -7.52 12.24 -13.29
C LEU A 99 -6.13 11.70 -13.65
N ASP A 100 -5.07 12.43 -13.30
CA ASP A 100 -3.70 12.04 -13.59
C ASP A 100 -3.18 11.09 -12.50
N HIS A 101 -3.59 9.84 -12.55
CA HIS A 101 -3.33 8.86 -11.51
C HIS A 101 -1.95 8.19 -11.62
N PHE A 102 -1.40 8.13 -12.85
CA PHE A 102 -0.15 7.43 -13.15
C PHE A 102 0.99 8.43 -13.30
N LYS A 103 1.57 8.83 -12.18
CA LYS A 103 2.71 9.73 -12.07
C LYS A 103 3.68 9.26 -11.00
N ASN A 104 4.91 9.76 -11.06
CA ASN A 104 5.99 9.41 -10.14
C ASN A 104 6.35 7.91 -10.18
N GLY A 105 6.45 7.36 -11.37
CA GLY A 105 6.88 6.00 -11.64
C GLY A 105 7.99 5.96 -12.70
N TRP A 106 8.10 4.85 -13.41
CA TRP A 106 9.09 4.64 -14.46
C TRP A 106 8.41 4.13 -15.73
N THR A 107 8.88 4.60 -16.87
CA THR A 107 8.34 4.23 -18.19
C THR A 107 9.39 3.47 -18.97
N GLY A 108 9.03 2.30 -19.49
CA GLY A 108 9.79 1.50 -20.45
C GLY A 108 9.07 1.46 -21.79
N VAL A 109 9.83 1.60 -22.89
CA VAL A 109 9.30 1.87 -24.23
C VAL A 109 9.77 0.83 -25.23
N HIS A 110 11.04 0.46 -25.20
CA HIS A 110 11.65 -0.40 -26.20
C HIS A 110 11.94 -1.80 -25.66
N ALA A 111 11.83 -2.82 -26.50
CA ALA A 111 12.24 -4.16 -26.14
C ALA A 111 13.69 -4.17 -25.65
N GLY A 112 13.91 -4.79 -24.50
CA GLY A 112 15.20 -4.82 -23.81
C GLY A 112 15.45 -3.66 -22.86
N ASP A 113 14.59 -2.62 -22.80
CA ASP A 113 14.65 -1.66 -21.71
C ASP A 113 14.49 -2.41 -20.40
N SER A 114 15.38 -2.18 -19.42
CA SER A 114 15.32 -2.87 -18.13
C SER A 114 15.49 -1.93 -16.94
N ILE A 115 14.92 -2.34 -15.83
CA ILE A 115 15.02 -1.68 -14.51
C ILE A 115 15.30 -2.73 -13.46
N THR A 116 16.30 -2.50 -12.61
CA THR A 116 16.71 -3.47 -11.58
C THR A 116 16.61 -2.84 -10.20
N PHE A 117 15.97 -3.54 -9.30
CA PHE A 117 15.80 -3.19 -7.90
C PHE A 117 16.58 -4.14 -7.01
N GLU A 118 17.15 -3.62 -5.93
CA GLU A 118 17.63 -4.38 -4.80
C GLU A 118 16.62 -4.17 -3.65
N LEU A 119 15.98 -5.22 -3.20
CA LEU A 119 14.89 -5.22 -2.22
C LEU A 119 15.23 -6.14 -1.06
N GLU A 120 14.67 -5.89 0.10
CA GLU A 120 14.76 -6.78 1.25
C GLU A 120 13.35 -7.09 1.76
N GLY A 121 13.02 -8.37 1.89
CA GLY A 121 11.70 -8.79 2.34
C GLY A 121 11.39 -10.24 2.04
N SER A 122 10.27 -10.72 2.56
CA SER A 122 9.72 -12.05 2.33
C SER A 122 8.51 -12.06 1.40
N CYS A 123 7.99 -10.86 1.07
CA CYS A 123 6.91 -10.66 0.12
C CYS A 123 7.25 -9.48 -0.79
N ILE A 124 7.17 -9.69 -2.09
CA ILE A 124 7.47 -8.68 -3.11
C ILE A 124 6.33 -8.66 -4.11
N GLY A 125 5.80 -7.49 -4.40
CA GLY A 125 4.80 -7.26 -5.43
C GLY A 125 5.18 -6.08 -6.31
N ILE A 126 4.74 -6.11 -7.55
CA ILE A 126 4.98 -5.07 -8.55
C ILE A 126 3.66 -4.34 -8.80
N GLN A 127 3.68 -3.01 -8.64
CA GLN A 127 2.55 -2.17 -9.06
C GLN A 127 2.82 -1.57 -10.43
N TYR A 128 1.94 -1.84 -11.40
CA TYR A 128 2.05 -1.30 -12.74
C TYR A 128 0.67 -0.93 -13.30
N ARG A 129 0.68 -0.14 -14.37
CA ARG A 129 -0.56 0.26 -15.06
C ARG A 129 -1.00 -0.83 -16.03
N LYS A 130 -2.27 -1.22 -15.94
CA LYS A 130 -3.00 -1.84 -17.05
C LYS A 130 -3.87 -0.79 -17.71
N THR A 131 -3.85 -0.74 -19.06
CA THR A 131 -4.53 0.31 -19.83
C THR A 131 -5.52 -0.27 -20.84
N ILE A 132 -6.64 0.45 -20.99
CA ILE A 132 -7.62 0.22 -22.05
C ILE A 132 -7.12 0.70 -23.42
N SER A 133 -6.08 1.55 -23.46
CA SER A 133 -5.46 2.03 -24.69
C SER A 133 -4.55 0.94 -25.26
N ARG A 134 -5.15 -0.03 -25.94
CA ARG A 134 -4.48 -1.21 -26.51
C ARG A 134 -4.04 -0.98 -27.96
N PRO A 135 -2.95 -1.62 -28.39
CA PRO A 135 -2.08 -2.50 -27.64
C PRO A 135 -1.18 -1.74 -26.66
N ALA A 136 -0.90 -2.35 -25.49
CA ALA A 136 0.07 -1.88 -24.53
C ALA A 136 1.31 -2.78 -24.52
N VAL A 137 2.46 -2.19 -24.24
CA VAL A 137 3.73 -2.90 -24.13
C VAL A 137 3.70 -3.84 -22.92
N ARG A 138 4.20 -5.07 -23.12
CA ARG A 138 4.38 -6.08 -22.07
C ARG A 138 5.80 -6.05 -21.53
N ALA A 139 5.94 -6.47 -20.28
CA ALA A 139 7.24 -6.67 -19.65
C ALA A 139 7.27 -8.03 -18.94
N GLN A 140 8.46 -8.45 -18.53
CA GLN A 140 8.63 -9.60 -17.64
C GLN A 140 9.43 -9.21 -16.43
N ALA A 141 9.13 -9.85 -15.31
CA ALA A 141 9.89 -9.73 -14.08
C ALA A 141 10.65 -11.03 -13.80
N VAL A 142 11.92 -10.90 -13.41
CA VAL A 142 12.81 -11.98 -13.02
C VAL A 142 13.32 -11.70 -11.62
N LEU A 143 13.05 -12.61 -10.68
CA LEU A 143 13.53 -12.53 -9.30
C LEU A 143 14.82 -13.35 -9.16
N ASP A 144 15.84 -12.76 -8.53
CA ASP A 144 17.13 -13.42 -8.19
C ASP A 144 17.81 -14.11 -9.39
N GLY A 145 17.54 -13.63 -10.59
CA GLY A 145 18.11 -14.20 -11.82
C GLY A 145 17.46 -15.52 -12.27
N ASP A 146 16.31 -15.89 -11.71
CA ASP A 146 15.57 -17.07 -12.15
C ASP A 146 14.86 -16.82 -13.50
N THR A 147 15.64 -16.92 -14.57
CA THR A 147 15.15 -16.76 -15.94
C THR A 147 14.30 -17.95 -16.44
N ALA A 148 14.24 -19.05 -15.67
CA ALA A 148 13.41 -20.19 -16.02
C ALA A 148 11.93 -19.95 -15.68
N HIS A 149 11.65 -19.07 -14.70
CA HIS A 149 10.30 -18.76 -14.26
C HIS A 149 10.01 -17.25 -14.27
N PRO A 150 10.06 -16.58 -15.45
CA PRO A 150 9.75 -15.17 -15.55
C PRO A 150 8.26 -14.94 -15.32
N ILE A 151 7.92 -13.84 -14.68
CA ILE A 151 6.53 -13.41 -14.47
C ILE A 151 6.16 -12.39 -15.52
N LEU A 152 5.11 -12.69 -16.30
CA LEU A 152 4.62 -11.79 -17.35
C LEU A 152 3.84 -10.62 -16.72
N LEU A 153 4.24 -9.41 -17.07
CA LEU A 153 3.57 -8.17 -16.71
C LEU A 153 2.85 -7.64 -17.96
N ASP A 154 1.59 -7.99 -18.12
CA ASP A 154 0.80 -7.56 -19.28
C ASP A 154 0.14 -6.22 -19.01
N GLY A 155 0.56 -5.17 -19.73
CA GLY A 155 0.00 -3.83 -19.65
C GLY A 155 -1.40 -3.70 -20.26
N ASN A 156 -1.89 -4.71 -21.00
CA ASN A 156 -3.23 -4.68 -21.58
C ASN A 156 -4.30 -4.92 -20.50
N PHE A 157 -5.38 -4.18 -20.59
CA PHE A 157 -6.55 -4.37 -19.74
C PHE A 157 -7.76 -4.72 -20.60
N ASP A 158 -8.39 -5.86 -20.30
CA ASP A 158 -9.48 -6.40 -21.12
C ASP A 158 -10.84 -5.72 -20.87
N GLU A 159 -10.96 -4.99 -19.76
CA GLU A 159 -12.10 -4.17 -19.47
C GLU A 159 -12.08 -2.86 -20.26
N ASP A 160 -13.16 -2.07 -20.21
CA ASP A 160 -13.34 -0.84 -20.98
C ASP A 160 -13.62 0.41 -20.12
N TRP A 161 -13.62 0.26 -18.79
CA TRP A 161 -14.00 1.35 -17.88
C TRP A 161 -12.87 2.32 -17.53
N GLY A 162 -11.63 2.02 -17.86
CA GLY A 162 -10.48 2.91 -17.65
C GLY A 162 -9.18 2.18 -17.32
N ASP A 163 -8.10 2.95 -17.25
CA ASP A 163 -6.81 2.43 -16.81
C ASP A 163 -6.87 2.05 -15.32
N CYS A 164 -6.21 0.99 -14.94
CA CYS A 164 -6.16 0.55 -13.55
C CYS A 164 -4.73 0.32 -13.05
N LEU A 165 -4.55 0.49 -11.75
CA LEU A 165 -3.36 0.07 -11.04
C LEU A 165 -3.49 -1.41 -10.69
N TYR A 166 -2.57 -2.22 -11.19
CA TYR A 166 -2.52 -3.65 -10.95
C TYR A 166 -1.35 -4.01 -10.06
N ILE A 167 -1.53 -5.02 -9.21
CA ILE A 167 -0.46 -5.56 -8.35
C ILE A 167 -0.23 -7.01 -8.75
N GLU A 168 0.99 -7.30 -9.21
CA GLU A 168 1.44 -8.66 -9.49
C GLU A 168 2.35 -9.15 -8.36
N PRO A 169 1.98 -10.22 -7.64
CA PRO A 169 2.85 -10.81 -6.63
C PRO A 169 4.02 -11.53 -7.29
N VAL A 170 5.25 -11.21 -6.86
CA VAL A 170 6.48 -11.84 -7.36
C VAL A 170 7.01 -12.85 -6.34
N LEU A 171 7.00 -12.49 -5.08
CA LEU A 171 7.39 -13.35 -3.96
C LEU A 171 6.29 -13.31 -2.91
N HIS A 172 5.84 -14.48 -2.48
CA HIS A 172 4.77 -14.62 -1.50
C HIS A 172 5.20 -15.60 -0.40
N HIS A 173 5.37 -15.08 0.83
CA HIS A 173 5.85 -15.85 1.98
C HIS A 173 7.18 -16.58 1.74
N GLY A 174 8.12 -15.91 1.09
CA GLY A 174 9.48 -16.39 0.94
C GLY A 174 10.34 -16.21 2.19
N GLU A 175 11.62 -16.50 2.06
CA GLU A 175 12.62 -16.17 3.07
C GLU A 175 12.87 -14.66 3.09
N GLU A 176 12.94 -14.06 4.28
CA GLU A 176 13.31 -12.65 4.43
C GLU A 176 14.81 -12.47 4.17
N LYS A 177 15.13 -11.94 3.02
CA LYS A 177 16.51 -11.71 2.57
C LYS A 177 16.55 -10.59 1.52
N LYS A 178 17.77 -10.30 1.08
CA LYS A 178 17.97 -9.42 -0.07
C LYS A 178 17.69 -10.15 -1.37
N HIS A 179 16.90 -9.50 -2.21
CA HIS A 179 16.49 -9.97 -3.52
C HIS A 179 16.89 -8.98 -4.59
N THR A 180 17.17 -9.48 -5.78
CA THR A 180 17.31 -8.68 -6.99
C THR A 180 16.10 -8.91 -7.88
N LEU A 181 15.36 -7.85 -8.19
CA LEU A 181 14.22 -7.88 -9.09
C LEU A 181 14.57 -7.12 -10.35
N GLU A 182 14.60 -7.79 -11.50
CA GLU A 182 14.77 -7.19 -12.80
C GLU A 182 13.47 -7.24 -13.59
N ILE A 183 13.07 -6.08 -14.14
CA ILE A 183 11.91 -5.97 -15.03
C ILE A 183 12.42 -5.55 -16.39
N THR A 184 12.09 -6.32 -17.44
CA THR A 184 12.52 -6.08 -18.81
C THR A 184 11.32 -5.97 -19.73
N VAL A 185 11.29 -4.94 -20.57
CA VAL A 185 10.28 -4.75 -21.60
C VAL A 185 10.47 -5.79 -22.71
N LEU A 186 9.36 -6.41 -23.13
CA LEU A 186 9.36 -7.49 -24.14
C LEU A 186 9.05 -7.00 -25.54
N ASP A 187 8.19 -6.01 -25.66
CA ASP A 187 7.68 -5.54 -26.94
C ASP A 187 8.21 -4.13 -27.24
N ASP A 188 8.45 -3.82 -28.50
CA ASP A 188 8.74 -2.46 -28.93
C ASP A 188 7.47 -1.60 -28.98
N GLU A 189 7.60 -0.34 -28.62
CA GLU A 189 6.56 0.64 -28.90
C GLU A 189 6.41 0.80 -30.41
N SER A 190 5.20 0.56 -30.91
CA SER A 190 4.80 0.87 -32.27
C SER A 190 3.82 2.03 -32.28
N VAL A 191 3.49 2.55 -33.46
CA VAL A 191 2.49 3.61 -33.59
C VAL A 191 1.17 3.19 -32.94
N GLY A 192 0.73 3.93 -31.92
CA GLY A 192 -0.49 3.65 -31.15
C GLY A 192 -0.32 2.70 -29.97
N THR A 193 0.90 2.22 -29.71
CA THR A 193 1.17 1.37 -28.54
C THR A 193 1.39 2.22 -27.28
N THR A 194 0.78 1.82 -26.19
CA THR A 194 0.97 2.49 -24.91
C THR A 194 2.20 1.93 -24.18
N PRO A 195 3.15 2.79 -23.72
CA PRO A 195 4.34 2.37 -22.98
C PRO A 195 4.02 1.60 -21.70
N PHE A 196 4.93 0.72 -21.30
CA PHE A 196 4.87 0.07 -19.99
C PHE A 196 5.11 1.11 -18.89
N TYR A 197 4.25 1.13 -17.87
CA TYR A 197 4.34 2.07 -16.76
C TYR A 197 4.39 1.35 -15.42
N LEU A 198 5.53 1.44 -14.77
CA LEU A 198 5.79 0.88 -13.44
C LEU A 198 5.56 1.95 -12.38
N MET A 199 4.79 1.62 -11.33
CA MET A 199 4.42 2.56 -10.27
C MET A 199 5.22 2.37 -8.98
N ALA A 200 5.46 1.09 -8.60
CA ALA A 200 6.19 0.73 -7.39
C ALA A 200 6.56 -0.76 -7.41
#